data_d5fbae4f1f602edd87ef2b9ded5646c8
#
_entry.id   d5fbae4f1f602edd87ef2b9ded5646c8
#
_cell.length_a   1.000
_cell.length_b   1.000
_cell.length_c   1.000
_cell.angle_alpha   90.00
_cell.angle_beta   90.00
_cell.angle_gamma   90.00
#
_symmetry.space_group_name_H-M   'P 1'
#
loop_
_entity.id
_entity.type
_entity.pdbx_description
1 polymer ?
#
loop_
_entity_poly.entity_id
_entity_poly.type
_entity_poly.pdbx_seq_one_letter_code
_entity_poly.pdbx_strand_id
1 'polypeptide(L)'
;EDVDWVNNWKKYFHQFYVDDILIKPSWEELKEEDKDKLLIQIDPGTAFGTGKHETTQLCIRQLEKYVKPGVKVLDLGTGSGILGIAALKLGAEYVFGTDLDENAITAVHENLAANDIPEEKFGVIQGNIIDDKATQDAAGYECYDIVVANILADIIIMIQKQVPFHLKKGGIFISSGIIDMKEQAVREALEANEAFEILEVTRQGEWVSFTARKK
;
A
#
# COMPACT_ATOMS: atom_id res chain seq x y z
N GLU A 1 -24.28 22.81 16.63
CA GLU A 1 -23.12 22.18 17.30
C GLU A 1 -22.44 21.32 16.24
N ASP A 2 -21.55 21.94 15.47
CA ASP A 2 -20.65 21.22 14.59
C ASP A 2 -19.71 20.42 15.47
N VAL A 3 -20.04 19.18 15.69
CA VAL A 3 -19.12 18.23 16.29
C VAL A 3 -17.95 18.12 15.33
N ASP A 4 -16.77 18.50 15.77
CA ASP A 4 -15.54 18.48 14.99
C ASP A 4 -15.12 17.04 14.63
N TRP A 5 -15.88 16.45 13.69
CA TRP A 5 -15.64 15.12 13.17
C TRP A 5 -14.28 15.01 12.48
N VAL A 6 -13.81 16.14 11.92
CA VAL A 6 -12.54 16.22 11.20
C VAL A 6 -11.34 15.99 12.12
N ASN A 7 -11.44 16.36 13.39
CA ASN A 7 -10.35 16.21 14.36
C ASN A 7 -10.53 15.04 15.33
N ASN A 8 -11.71 14.42 15.36
CA ASN A 8 -11.97 13.37 16.34
C ASN A 8 -11.17 12.09 16.08
N TRP A 9 -10.90 11.75 14.82
CA TRP A 9 -10.12 10.58 14.44
C TRP A 9 -8.63 10.71 14.80
N LYS A 10 -8.10 11.95 14.92
CA LYS A 10 -6.71 12.20 15.36
C LYS A 10 -6.42 11.58 16.73
N LYS A 11 -7.42 11.47 17.56
CA LYS A 11 -7.30 10.87 18.91
C LYS A 11 -7.02 9.37 18.87
N TYR A 12 -7.31 8.73 17.77
CA TYR A 12 -7.22 7.28 17.62
C TYR A 12 -6.05 6.83 16.74
N PHE A 13 -5.42 7.75 16.01
CA PHE A 13 -4.26 7.45 15.19
C PHE A 13 -2.98 7.87 15.92
N HIS A 14 -2.24 6.89 16.40
CA HIS A 14 -0.98 7.07 17.11
C HIS A 14 0.17 6.50 16.31
N GLN A 15 1.39 6.98 16.59
CA GLN A 15 2.61 6.44 16.00
C GLN A 15 2.76 4.96 16.32
N PHE A 16 3.34 4.23 15.38
CA PHE A 16 3.63 2.81 15.55
C PHE A 16 4.91 2.43 14.81
N TYR A 17 5.49 1.30 15.21
CA TYR A 17 6.73 0.81 14.65
C TYR A 17 6.48 -0.41 13.78
N VAL A 18 7.22 -0.47 12.66
CA VAL A 18 7.38 -1.68 11.87
C VAL A 18 8.89 -1.91 11.79
N ASP A 19 9.38 -2.84 12.60
CA ASP A 19 10.83 -3.07 12.78
C ASP A 19 11.56 -1.75 13.10
N ASP A 20 12.51 -1.29 12.30
CA ASP A 20 13.23 -0.03 12.48
C ASP A 20 12.56 1.17 11.80
N ILE A 21 11.34 1.00 11.32
CA ILE A 21 10.55 2.08 10.70
C ILE A 21 9.58 2.64 11.74
N LEU A 22 9.59 3.95 11.91
CA LEU A 22 8.59 4.67 12.70
C LEU A 22 7.59 5.33 11.76
N ILE A 23 6.32 5.01 11.93
CA ILE A 23 5.21 5.67 11.24
C ILE A 23 4.51 6.58 12.23
N LYS A 24 4.52 7.87 11.94
CA LYS A 24 4.13 8.91 12.88
C LYS A 24 3.22 9.94 12.21
N PRO A 25 2.10 10.32 12.85
CA PRO A 25 1.32 11.47 12.38
C PRO A 25 2.05 12.80 12.69
N SER A 26 1.67 13.87 11.99
CA SER A 26 2.30 15.19 12.15
C SER A 26 2.13 15.79 13.55
N TRP A 27 1.02 15.46 14.24
CA TRP A 27 0.71 16.02 15.57
C TRP A 27 1.39 15.30 16.74
N GLU A 28 2.11 14.22 16.50
CA GLU A 28 2.95 13.58 17.53
C GLU A 28 4.42 13.96 17.35
N GLU A 29 5.12 14.15 18.46
CA GLU A 29 6.52 14.53 18.44
C GLU A 29 7.44 13.33 18.23
N LEU A 30 8.55 13.57 17.51
CA LEU A 30 9.62 12.59 17.36
C LEU A 30 10.42 12.52 18.66
N LYS A 31 10.47 11.33 19.27
CA LYS A 31 11.25 11.10 20.47
C LYS A 31 12.74 11.03 20.16
N GLU A 32 13.58 11.39 21.14
CA GLU A 32 15.04 11.32 20.99
C GLU A 32 15.53 9.92 20.60
N GLU A 33 14.94 8.89 21.21
CA GLU A 33 15.27 7.48 20.97
C GLU A 33 14.96 6.99 19.55
N ASP A 34 14.14 7.73 18.81
CA ASP A 34 13.67 7.38 17.47
C ASP A 34 14.38 8.13 16.34
N LYS A 35 15.33 9.00 16.66
CA LYS A 35 16.01 9.86 15.66
C LYS A 35 16.75 9.08 14.57
N ASP A 36 17.24 7.88 14.90
CA ASP A 36 17.98 7.06 13.97
C ASP A 36 17.10 6.08 13.18
N LYS A 37 15.80 6.07 13.45
CA LYS A 37 14.86 5.21 12.72
C LYS A 37 14.48 5.81 11.37
N LEU A 38 14.10 4.95 10.42
CA LEU A 38 13.49 5.41 9.19
C LEU A 38 12.12 5.99 9.53
N LEU A 39 11.96 7.30 9.33
CA LEU A 39 10.73 8.01 9.66
C LEU A 39 9.83 8.12 8.44
N ILE A 40 8.58 7.71 8.61
CA ILE A 40 7.49 7.98 7.67
C ILE A 40 6.44 8.80 8.41
N GLN A 41 6.20 10.02 7.97
CA GLN A 41 5.16 10.87 8.52
C GLN A 41 3.91 10.75 7.65
N ILE A 42 2.81 10.32 8.26
CA ILE A 42 1.53 10.12 7.57
C ILE A 42 0.41 10.76 8.35
N ASP A 43 -0.31 11.63 7.67
CA ASP A 43 -1.60 12.14 8.13
C ASP A 43 -2.68 11.45 7.27
N PRO A 44 -3.49 10.57 7.88
CA PRO A 44 -4.43 9.74 7.10
C PRO A 44 -5.50 10.56 6.37
N GLY A 45 -5.95 11.66 6.93
CA GLY A 45 -7.00 12.47 6.35
C GLY A 45 -8.31 11.70 6.16
N THR A 46 -9.15 12.19 5.26
CA THR A 46 -10.44 11.56 4.91
C THR A 46 -10.30 10.37 3.96
N ALA A 47 -9.16 10.25 3.31
CA ALA A 47 -8.86 9.15 2.38
C ALA A 47 -8.46 7.85 3.09
N PHE A 48 -8.23 7.91 4.41
CA PHE A 48 -7.86 6.74 5.17
C PHE A 48 -9.11 5.88 5.42
N GLY A 49 -9.18 4.75 4.73
CA GLY A 49 -10.13 3.70 5.08
C GLY A 49 -9.83 3.15 6.48
N THR A 50 -10.55 2.15 6.92
CA THR A 50 -10.40 1.49 8.23
C THR A 50 -9.02 0.86 8.46
N GLY A 51 -7.96 1.39 7.82
CA GLY A 51 -6.61 0.85 7.83
C GLY A 51 -6.18 0.47 9.23
N LYS A 52 -6.31 -0.80 9.54
CA LYS A 52 -5.77 -1.35 10.77
C LYS A 52 -4.26 -1.39 10.62
N HIS A 53 -3.57 -1.01 11.68
CA HIS A 53 -2.11 -0.98 11.72
C HIS A 53 -1.50 -2.33 11.32
N GLU A 54 -2.13 -3.44 11.69
CA GLU A 54 -1.69 -4.80 11.38
C GLU A 54 -1.56 -5.06 9.89
N THR A 55 -2.57 -4.67 9.10
CA THR A 55 -2.57 -4.89 7.64
C THR A 55 -1.47 -4.09 6.95
N THR A 56 -1.26 -2.86 7.40
CA THR A 56 -0.18 -1.99 6.94
C THR A 56 1.18 -2.55 7.31
N GLN A 57 1.35 -3.01 8.54
CA GLN A 57 2.60 -3.63 9.01
C GLN A 57 2.96 -4.87 8.19
N LEU A 58 1.98 -5.74 7.90
CA LEU A 58 2.18 -6.91 7.05
C LEU A 58 2.70 -6.53 5.66
N CYS A 59 2.13 -5.50 5.04
CA CYS A 59 2.60 -4.99 3.74
C CYS A 59 4.03 -4.43 3.82
N ILE A 60 4.30 -3.60 4.83
CA ILE A 60 5.61 -2.93 4.97
C ILE A 60 6.71 -3.96 5.17
N ARG A 61 6.50 -5.02 5.97
CA ARG A 61 7.48 -6.09 6.13
C ARG A 61 7.80 -6.80 4.82
N GLN A 62 6.80 -7.00 3.97
CA GLN A 62 7.04 -7.56 2.63
C GLN A 62 7.75 -6.57 1.71
N LEU A 63 7.42 -5.28 1.78
CA LEU A 63 8.16 -4.24 1.05
C LEU A 63 9.62 -4.18 1.48
N GLU A 64 9.94 -4.26 2.78
CA GLU A 64 11.33 -4.35 3.27
C GLU A 64 12.09 -5.50 2.63
N LYS A 65 11.42 -6.62 2.42
CA LYS A 65 12.03 -7.84 1.86
C LYS A 65 12.30 -7.73 0.36
N TYR A 66 11.44 -7.06 -0.40
CA TYR A 66 11.48 -7.08 -1.86
C TYR A 66 11.89 -5.76 -2.50
N VAL A 67 11.78 -4.61 -1.81
CA VAL A 67 12.22 -3.34 -2.36
C VAL A 67 13.74 -3.29 -2.38
N LYS A 68 14.28 -3.00 -3.56
CA LYS A 68 15.70 -2.78 -3.82
C LYS A 68 15.86 -1.49 -4.61
N PRO A 69 17.05 -0.88 -4.63
CA PRO A 69 17.29 0.32 -5.44
C PRO A 69 16.86 0.10 -6.90
N GLY A 70 16.12 1.06 -7.45
CA GLY A 70 15.67 1.04 -8.84
C GLY A 70 14.33 0.34 -9.10
N VAL A 71 13.70 -0.26 -8.10
CA VAL A 71 12.39 -0.92 -8.32
C VAL A 71 11.28 0.10 -8.53
N LYS A 72 10.29 -0.29 -9.33
CA LYS A 72 9.05 0.45 -9.55
C LYS A 72 7.89 -0.28 -8.91
N VAL A 73 7.03 0.46 -8.22
CA VAL A 73 5.92 -0.07 -7.42
C VAL A 73 4.59 0.50 -7.91
N LEU A 74 3.61 -0.37 -8.06
CA LEU A 74 2.20 0.00 -8.28
C LEU A 74 1.43 -0.22 -6.97
N ASP A 75 0.83 0.85 -6.46
CA ASP A 75 0.07 0.85 -5.21
C ASP A 75 -1.44 0.97 -5.51
N LEU A 76 -2.15 -0.14 -5.44
CA LEU A 76 -3.57 -0.24 -5.76
C LEU A 76 -4.42 0.01 -4.53
N GLY A 77 -5.31 1.00 -4.61
CA GLY A 77 -6.03 1.49 -3.43
C GLY A 77 -5.10 2.26 -2.51
N THR A 78 -4.35 3.21 -3.05
CA THR A 78 -3.23 3.87 -2.37
C THR A 78 -3.62 4.65 -1.12
N GLY A 79 -4.86 5.15 -1.04
CA GLY A 79 -5.38 5.89 0.12
C GLY A 79 -4.51 7.08 0.50
N SER A 80 -3.94 7.05 1.68
CA SER A 80 -3.00 8.08 2.16
C SER A 80 -1.66 8.09 1.44
N GLY A 81 -1.35 7.05 0.66
CA GLY A 81 -0.06 6.84 0.02
C GLY A 81 0.98 6.16 0.91
N ILE A 82 0.60 5.69 2.09
CA ILE A 82 1.56 5.15 3.08
C ILE A 82 2.45 4.05 2.52
N LEU A 83 1.89 3.09 1.77
CA LEU A 83 2.68 1.96 1.24
C LEU A 83 3.63 2.40 0.13
N GLY A 84 3.16 3.26 -0.78
CA GLY A 84 4.02 3.82 -1.82
C GLY A 84 5.13 4.69 -1.24
N ILE A 85 4.83 5.50 -0.22
CA ILE A 85 5.83 6.31 0.49
C ILE A 85 6.82 5.40 1.21
N ALA A 86 6.37 4.35 1.88
CA ALA A 86 7.25 3.36 2.49
C ALA A 86 8.20 2.74 1.47
N ALA A 87 7.68 2.36 0.30
CA ALA A 87 8.50 1.82 -0.78
C ALA A 87 9.59 2.80 -1.25
N LEU A 88 9.24 4.08 -1.42
CA LEU A 88 10.21 5.12 -1.80
C LEU A 88 11.27 5.33 -0.72
N LYS A 89 10.89 5.35 0.54
CA LYS A 89 11.82 5.45 1.68
C LYS A 89 12.76 4.25 1.78
N LEU A 90 12.30 3.08 1.34
CA LEU A 90 13.10 1.85 1.30
C LEU A 90 14.02 1.75 0.06
N GLY A 91 13.90 2.68 -0.89
CA GLY A 91 14.79 2.74 -2.05
C GLY A 91 14.14 2.54 -3.41
N ALA A 92 12.81 2.43 -3.49
CA ALA A 92 12.12 2.38 -4.78
C ALA A 92 12.40 3.64 -5.61
N GLU A 93 12.49 3.48 -6.91
CA GLU A 93 12.73 4.59 -7.83
C GLU A 93 11.47 5.40 -8.11
N TYR A 94 10.35 4.70 -8.24
CA TYR A 94 9.08 5.29 -8.64
C TYR A 94 7.89 4.49 -8.12
N VAL A 95 6.83 5.20 -7.76
CA VAL A 95 5.54 4.62 -7.38
C VAL A 95 4.44 5.21 -8.23
N PHE A 96 3.50 4.39 -8.66
CA PHE A 96 2.25 4.82 -9.26
C PHE A 96 1.09 4.29 -8.41
N GLY A 97 0.21 5.18 -7.95
CA GLY A 97 -0.94 4.84 -7.12
C GLY A 97 -2.26 5.06 -7.86
N THR A 98 -3.21 4.19 -7.62
CA THR A 98 -4.61 4.37 -8.04
C THR A 98 -5.53 4.28 -6.84
N ASP A 99 -6.64 5.00 -6.89
CA ASP A 99 -7.69 4.93 -5.89
C ASP A 99 -9.04 5.29 -6.51
N LEU A 100 -10.12 4.75 -5.96
CA LEU A 100 -11.49 5.12 -6.36
C LEU A 100 -11.92 6.46 -5.79
N ASP A 101 -11.31 6.87 -4.67
CA ASP A 101 -11.61 8.10 -3.96
C ASP A 101 -10.70 9.23 -4.45
N GLU A 102 -11.29 10.31 -4.95
CA GLU A 102 -10.54 11.51 -5.37
C GLU A 102 -9.74 12.16 -4.23
N ASN A 103 -10.20 11.99 -2.98
CA ASN A 103 -9.49 12.52 -1.81
C ASN A 103 -8.11 11.87 -1.61
N ALA A 104 -7.89 10.67 -2.15
CA ALA A 104 -6.60 10.01 -2.11
C ALA A 104 -5.52 10.82 -2.84
N ILE A 105 -5.87 11.49 -3.93
CA ILE A 105 -4.92 12.31 -4.70
C ILE A 105 -4.36 13.42 -3.82
N THR A 106 -5.23 14.17 -3.16
CA THR A 106 -4.83 15.24 -2.23
C THR A 106 -4.01 14.68 -1.06
N ALA A 107 -4.47 13.58 -0.46
CA ALA A 107 -3.78 12.94 0.66
C ALA A 107 -2.37 12.48 0.28
N VAL A 108 -2.18 11.88 -0.89
CA VAL A 108 -0.85 11.49 -1.38
C VAL A 108 0.07 12.70 -1.54
N HIS A 109 -0.40 13.77 -2.17
CA HIS A 109 0.42 14.98 -2.35
C HIS A 109 0.82 15.61 -1.02
N GLU A 110 -0.09 15.72 -0.07
CA GLU A 110 0.19 16.23 1.27
C GLU A 110 1.23 15.36 2.01
N ASN A 111 1.09 14.05 1.93
CA ASN A 111 2.00 13.12 2.58
C ASN A 111 3.37 13.03 1.89
N LEU A 112 3.46 13.22 0.58
CA LEU A 112 4.74 13.37 -0.11
C LEU A 112 5.49 14.61 0.40
N ALA A 113 4.80 15.75 0.52
CA ALA A 113 5.39 16.98 1.05
C ALA A 113 5.86 16.80 2.50
N ALA A 114 5.08 16.13 3.33
CA ALA A 114 5.41 15.85 4.73
C ALA A 114 6.67 14.98 4.89
N ASN A 115 7.03 14.22 3.86
CA ASN A 115 8.21 13.35 3.86
C ASN A 115 9.36 13.86 2.98
N ASP A 116 9.27 15.09 2.49
CA ASP A 116 10.26 15.68 1.59
C ASP A 116 10.54 14.83 0.34
N ILE A 117 9.50 14.19 -0.19
CA ILE A 117 9.57 13.39 -1.40
C ILE A 117 9.09 14.22 -2.59
N PRO A 118 9.90 14.37 -3.66
CA PRO A 118 9.49 15.07 -4.86
C PRO A 118 8.27 14.41 -5.52
N GLU A 119 7.34 15.22 -6.02
CA GLU A 119 6.10 14.73 -6.63
C GLU A 119 6.34 13.85 -7.86
N GLU A 120 7.42 14.07 -8.61
CA GLU A 120 7.78 13.23 -9.75
C GLU A 120 8.10 11.78 -9.39
N LYS A 121 8.31 11.48 -8.11
CA LYS A 121 8.55 10.12 -7.61
C LYS A 121 7.29 9.29 -7.42
N PHE A 122 6.13 9.94 -7.36
CA PHE A 122 4.86 9.27 -7.06
C PHE A 122 3.74 9.85 -7.92
N GLY A 123 3.37 9.13 -8.97
CA GLY A 123 2.17 9.44 -9.74
C GLY A 123 0.93 8.88 -9.05
N VAL A 124 -0.17 9.59 -9.08
CA VAL A 124 -1.45 9.13 -8.54
C VAL A 124 -2.61 9.57 -9.41
N ILE A 125 -3.55 8.67 -9.66
CA ILE A 125 -4.79 8.97 -10.38
C ILE A 125 -5.99 8.37 -9.67
N GLN A 126 -7.14 9.01 -9.86
CA GLN A 126 -8.43 8.42 -9.54
C GLN A 126 -8.84 7.47 -10.67
N GLY A 127 -9.19 6.24 -10.33
CA GLY A 127 -9.64 5.28 -11.31
C GLY A 127 -9.74 3.87 -10.76
N ASN A 128 -10.41 3.00 -11.52
CA ASN A 128 -10.58 1.59 -11.20
C ASN A 128 -9.73 0.72 -12.14
N ILE A 129 -8.66 0.17 -11.62
CA ILE A 129 -7.74 -0.67 -12.39
C ILE A 129 -8.41 -1.96 -12.91
N ILE A 130 -9.51 -2.40 -12.30
CA ILE A 130 -10.18 -3.67 -12.63
C ILE A 130 -10.85 -3.60 -13.99
N ASP A 131 -11.56 -2.52 -14.28
CA ASP A 131 -12.45 -2.43 -15.45
C ASP A 131 -12.30 -1.14 -16.28
N ASP A 132 -11.52 -0.17 -15.82
CA ASP A 132 -11.30 1.07 -16.55
C ASP A 132 -10.02 1.02 -17.37
N LYS A 133 -10.19 0.93 -18.69
CA LYS A 133 -9.06 0.87 -19.61
C LYS A 133 -8.14 2.09 -19.55
N ALA A 134 -8.70 3.28 -19.33
CA ALA A 134 -7.90 4.50 -19.21
C ALA A 134 -6.97 4.43 -17.99
N THR A 135 -7.47 3.91 -16.88
CA THR A 135 -6.67 3.69 -15.66
C THR A 135 -5.59 2.63 -15.90
N GLN A 136 -5.93 1.52 -16.56
CA GLN A 136 -4.97 0.47 -16.90
C GLN A 136 -3.86 0.99 -17.80
N ASP A 137 -4.19 1.73 -18.84
CA ASP A 137 -3.23 2.33 -19.77
C ASP A 137 -2.34 3.37 -19.08
N ALA A 138 -2.91 4.19 -18.21
CA ALA A 138 -2.15 5.18 -17.43
C ALA A 138 -1.15 4.53 -16.46
N ALA A 139 -1.53 3.44 -15.82
CA ALA A 139 -0.64 2.66 -14.97
C ALA A 139 0.52 2.07 -15.77
N GLY A 140 0.27 1.60 -16.98
CA GLY A 140 1.28 0.95 -17.81
C GLY A 140 1.30 -0.56 -17.61
N TYR A 141 1.96 -1.26 -18.55
CA TYR A 141 1.97 -2.71 -18.61
C TYR A 141 3.38 -3.27 -18.47
N GLU A 142 3.50 -4.38 -17.75
CA GLU A 142 4.75 -5.13 -17.55
C GLU A 142 5.95 -4.24 -17.17
N CYS A 143 5.71 -3.22 -16.37
CA CYS A 143 6.72 -2.22 -15.99
C CYS A 143 7.00 -2.15 -14.47
N TYR A 144 6.23 -2.87 -13.65
CA TYR A 144 6.41 -2.85 -12.20
C TYR A 144 7.13 -4.09 -11.70
N ASP A 145 8.05 -3.87 -10.76
CA ASP A 145 8.73 -4.93 -10.02
C ASP A 145 7.85 -5.45 -8.88
N ILE A 146 7.03 -4.56 -8.31
CA ILE A 146 6.14 -4.86 -7.18
C ILE A 146 4.78 -4.22 -7.44
N VAL A 147 3.71 -4.97 -7.19
CA VAL A 147 2.36 -4.45 -7.00
C VAL A 147 1.95 -4.71 -5.57
N VAL A 148 1.48 -3.70 -4.87
CA VAL A 148 0.99 -3.81 -3.49
C VAL A 148 -0.46 -3.35 -3.42
N ALA A 149 -1.28 -4.06 -2.67
CA ALA A 149 -2.68 -3.73 -2.44
C ALA A 149 -3.08 -4.09 -1.00
N ASN A 150 -3.47 -3.10 -0.23
CA ASN A 150 -4.01 -3.27 1.12
C ASN A 150 -5.49 -2.89 1.10
N ILE A 151 -6.34 -3.83 0.71
CA ILE A 151 -7.76 -3.62 0.42
C ILE A 151 -8.55 -4.85 0.87
N LEU A 152 -9.89 -4.80 0.76
CA LEU A 152 -10.76 -5.90 1.15
C LEU A 152 -10.49 -7.17 0.33
N ALA A 153 -10.63 -8.33 0.97
CA ALA A 153 -10.40 -9.64 0.35
C ALA A 153 -11.18 -9.85 -0.95
N ASP A 154 -12.45 -9.45 -0.99
CA ASP A 154 -13.29 -9.60 -2.18
C ASP A 154 -12.75 -8.79 -3.36
N ILE A 155 -12.15 -7.63 -3.09
CA ILE A 155 -11.50 -6.79 -4.10
C ILE A 155 -10.17 -7.42 -4.55
N ILE A 156 -9.40 -8.00 -3.64
CA ILE A 156 -8.18 -8.75 -3.99
C ILE A 156 -8.50 -9.88 -4.97
N ILE A 157 -9.57 -10.62 -4.72
CA ILE A 157 -10.02 -11.73 -5.59
C ILE A 157 -10.33 -11.23 -7.01
N MET A 158 -10.90 -10.05 -7.15
CA MET A 158 -11.16 -9.44 -8.46
C MET A 158 -9.89 -8.88 -9.11
N ILE A 159 -9.11 -8.10 -8.34
CA ILE A 159 -7.98 -7.33 -8.86
C ILE A 159 -6.80 -8.24 -9.26
N GLN A 160 -6.65 -9.40 -8.62
CA GLN A 160 -5.56 -10.33 -8.89
C GLN A 160 -5.53 -10.83 -10.33
N LYS A 161 -6.65 -10.77 -11.06
CA LYS A 161 -6.72 -11.11 -12.48
C LYS A 161 -6.05 -10.05 -13.35
N GLN A 162 -6.08 -8.80 -12.91
CA GLN A 162 -5.50 -7.67 -13.65
C GLN A 162 -4.02 -7.46 -13.34
N VAL A 163 -3.59 -7.76 -12.14
CA VAL A 163 -2.22 -7.50 -11.65
C VAL A 163 -1.12 -8.05 -12.56
N PRO A 164 -1.20 -9.28 -13.11
CA PRO A 164 -0.13 -9.81 -13.96
C PRO A 164 0.17 -8.97 -15.20
N PHE A 165 -0.82 -8.26 -15.73
CA PHE A 165 -0.62 -7.39 -16.90
C PHE A 165 0.27 -6.18 -16.60
N HIS A 166 0.40 -5.80 -15.35
CA HIS A 166 1.19 -4.63 -14.91
C HIS A 166 2.56 -5.03 -14.35
N LEU A 167 2.71 -6.27 -13.88
CA LEU A 167 3.96 -6.81 -13.36
C LEU A 167 4.90 -7.27 -14.47
N LYS A 168 6.19 -7.02 -14.26
CA LYS A 168 7.25 -7.72 -14.99
C LYS A 168 7.23 -9.21 -14.64
N LYS A 169 7.74 -10.05 -15.52
CA LYS A 169 8.01 -11.46 -15.21
C LYS A 169 8.94 -11.55 -13.99
N GLY A 170 8.59 -12.38 -13.04
CA GLY A 170 9.30 -12.47 -11.76
C GLY A 170 8.93 -11.38 -10.75
N GLY A 171 8.07 -10.44 -11.11
CA GLY A 171 7.58 -9.39 -10.23
C GLY A 171 6.72 -9.93 -9.09
N ILE A 172 6.61 -9.14 -8.04
CA ILE A 172 6.00 -9.54 -6.77
C ILE A 172 4.66 -8.84 -6.57
N PHE A 173 3.65 -9.61 -6.20
CA PHE A 173 2.35 -9.09 -5.77
C PHE A 173 2.19 -9.30 -4.26
N ILE A 174 2.07 -8.20 -3.52
CA ILE A 174 1.81 -8.18 -2.08
C ILE A 174 0.37 -7.75 -1.85
N SER A 175 -0.44 -8.61 -1.24
CA SER A 175 -1.83 -8.29 -0.90
C SER A 175 -2.06 -8.43 0.60
N SER A 176 -2.79 -7.51 1.19
CA SER A 176 -3.15 -7.48 2.61
C SER A 176 -4.53 -6.85 2.80
N GLY A 177 -4.98 -6.77 4.04
CA GLY A 177 -6.34 -6.36 4.35
C GLY A 177 -7.33 -7.52 4.29
N ILE A 178 -6.81 -8.74 4.34
CA ILE A 178 -7.57 -9.98 4.23
C ILE A 178 -7.84 -10.50 5.64
N ILE A 179 -9.11 -10.53 6.04
CA ILE A 179 -9.50 -11.16 7.29
C ILE A 179 -9.34 -12.67 7.18
N ASP A 180 -9.01 -13.34 8.28
CA ASP A 180 -8.71 -14.79 8.31
C ASP A 180 -9.85 -15.66 7.74
N MET A 181 -11.10 -15.25 7.94
CA MET A 181 -12.28 -15.92 7.36
C MET A 181 -12.28 -15.95 5.83
N LYS A 182 -11.55 -15.04 5.19
CA LYS A 182 -11.45 -14.92 3.72
C LYS A 182 -10.13 -15.51 3.17
N GLU A 183 -9.26 -16.00 4.03
CA GLU A 183 -7.97 -16.55 3.62
C GLU A 183 -8.10 -17.62 2.55
N GLN A 184 -8.98 -18.58 2.76
CA GLN A 184 -9.14 -19.70 1.83
C GLN A 184 -9.64 -19.24 0.46
N ALA A 185 -10.58 -18.28 0.42
CA ALA A 185 -11.10 -17.74 -0.84
C ALA A 185 -10.02 -17.00 -1.65
N VAL A 186 -9.16 -16.23 -0.97
CA VAL A 186 -8.04 -15.54 -1.62
C VAL A 186 -6.99 -16.54 -2.10
N ARG A 187 -6.66 -17.54 -1.28
CA ARG A 187 -5.72 -18.60 -1.64
C ARG A 187 -6.17 -19.33 -2.91
N GLU A 188 -7.42 -19.75 -2.95
CA GLU A 188 -7.98 -20.44 -4.13
C GLU A 188 -7.94 -19.58 -5.38
N ALA A 189 -8.25 -18.27 -5.26
CA ALA A 189 -8.18 -17.36 -6.39
C ALA A 189 -6.76 -17.21 -6.95
N LEU A 190 -5.76 -17.06 -6.06
CA LEU A 190 -4.36 -16.95 -6.47
C LEU A 190 -3.82 -18.26 -7.03
N GLU A 191 -4.16 -19.41 -6.44
CA GLU A 191 -3.75 -20.72 -6.93
C GLU A 191 -4.37 -21.07 -8.29
N ALA A 192 -5.61 -20.65 -8.52
CA ALA A 192 -6.29 -20.82 -9.81
C ALA A 192 -5.74 -19.92 -10.92
N ASN A 193 -5.01 -18.87 -10.55
CA ASN A 193 -4.38 -17.96 -11.52
C ASN A 193 -3.01 -18.52 -11.92
N GLU A 194 -2.93 -19.05 -13.14
CA GLU A 194 -1.72 -19.68 -13.68
C GLU A 194 -0.51 -18.72 -13.74
N ALA A 195 -0.76 -17.41 -13.75
CA ALA A 195 0.29 -16.40 -13.76
C ALA A 195 1.05 -16.28 -12.43
N PHE A 196 0.47 -16.78 -11.34
CA PHE A 196 1.04 -16.59 -10.00
C PHE A 196 1.56 -17.88 -9.35
N GLU A 197 2.58 -17.70 -8.53
CA GLU A 197 3.08 -18.66 -7.55
C GLU A 197 3.05 -18.00 -6.18
N ILE A 198 2.32 -18.57 -5.22
CA ILE A 198 2.32 -18.07 -3.84
C ILE A 198 3.67 -18.38 -3.21
N LEU A 199 4.39 -17.35 -2.75
CA LEU A 199 5.68 -17.49 -2.09
C LEU A 199 5.54 -17.59 -0.57
N GLU A 200 4.65 -16.80 0.00
CA GLU A 200 4.56 -16.62 1.45
C GLU A 200 3.15 -16.16 1.85
N VAL A 201 2.70 -16.66 2.99
CA VAL A 201 1.49 -16.19 3.65
C VAL A 201 1.88 -15.77 5.07
N THR A 202 1.64 -14.51 5.41
CA THR A 202 1.95 -13.97 6.73
C THR A 202 0.69 -13.55 7.46
N ARG A 203 0.75 -13.57 8.79
CA ARG A 203 -0.39 -13.27 9.65
C ARG A 203 -0.01 -12.33 10.78
N GLN A 204 -0.96 -11.50 11.16
CA GLN A 204 -0.88 -10.68 12.37
C GLN A 204 -2.29 -10.50 12.92
N GLY A 205 -2.54 -11.05 14.12
CA GLY A 205 -3.89 -11.12 14.67
C GLY A 205 -4.83 -11.88 13.73
N GLU A 206 -5.96 -11.31 13.43
CA GLU A 206 -6.97 -11.87 12.51
C GLU A 206 -6.71 -11.54 11.02
N TRP A 207 -5.57 -10.92 10.72
CA TRP A 207 -5.25 -10.43 9.38
C TRP A 207 -4.20 -11.31 8.69
N VAL A 208 -4.38 -11.44 7.37
CA VAL A 208 -3.56 -12.29 6.51
C VAL A 208 -3.04 -11.47 5.34
N SER A 209 -1.80 -11.73 4.94
CA SER A 209 -1.18 -11.18 3.74
C SER A 209 -0.64 -12.30 2.87
N PHE A 210 -0.85 -12.18 1.57
CA PHE A 210 -0.29 -13.08 0.55
C PHE A 210 0.78 -12.38 -0.25
N THR A 211 1.92 -13.02 -0.43
CA THR A 211 2.95 -12.58 -1.36
C THR A 211 3.09 -13.63 -2.46
N ALA A 212 2.89 -13.22 -3.69
CA ALA A 212 2.96 -14.07 -4.86
C ALA A 212 3.96 -13.51 -5.88
N ARG A 213 4.49 -14.37 -6.74
CA ARG A 213 5.40 -13.99 -7.82
C ARG A 213 4.75 -14.30 -9.17
N LYS A 214 4.87 -13.37 -10.12
CA LYS A 214 4.52 -13.63 -11.52
C LYS A 214 5.53 -14.58 -12.14
N LYS A 215 5.03 -15.69 -12.69
CA LYS A 215 5.82 -16.70 -13.41
C LYS A 215 6.38 -16.16 -14.73
#